data_09d3f14c4d576e26b319dcd1c9ec44c1
#
_entry.id   09d3f14c4d576e26b319dcd1c9ec44c1
#
_cell.length_a   1.000
_cell.length_b   1.000
_cell.length_c   1.000
_cell.angle_alpha   90.00
_cell.angle_beta   90.00
_cell.angle_gamma   90.00
#
_symmetry.space_group_name_H-M   'P 1'
#
loop_
_entity.id
_entity.type
_entity.pdbx_description
1 polymer ?
#
loop_
_entity_poly.entity_id
_entity_poly.type
_entity_poly.pdbx_seq_one_letter_code
_entity_poly.pdbx_strand_id
1 'polypeptide(L)'
;GVVLDIPIHTQFETMLSAIPDLHTIGVLYDPGENDRIVATASHVAQDMGLILRACPVSSEGEVPGAIRDVQREIDVLWGIADRTVFSPQSRDFIILFTLRNKIPFMGFSVQLVKAGALVALYADFADIGRQSGDLAVRILNGTNPTELPIMSPRKINLAVNLRVAERMGVSIPPQMVDRADIVFR
;
A
#
# COMPACT_ATOMS: atom_id res chain seq x y z
N GLY A 1 -0.20 22.27 -0.94
CA GLY A 1 -1.32 21.33 -0.71
C GLY A 1 -0.88 20.10 0.07
N VAL A 2 -1.85 19.24 0.42
CA VAL A 2 -1.58 17.94 1.05
C VAL A 2 -2.04 16.83 0.10
N VAL A 3 -1.13 15.89 -0.23
CA VAL A 3 -1.48 14.70 -1.02
C VAL A 3 -2.04 13.61 -0.12
N LEU A 4 -2.71 12.61 -0.71
CA LEU A 4 -3.21 11.45 0.03
C LEU A 4 -2.19 10.31 0.06
N ASP A 5 -1.15 10.40 -0.77
CA ASP A 5 -0.19 9.32 -0.95
C ASP A 5 0.74 9.18 0.26
N ILE A 6 0.81 7.97 0.75
CA ILE A 6 1.76 7.59 1.81
C ILE A 6 3.13 7.36 1.16
N PRO A 7 4.23 7.89 1.72
CA PRO A 7 5.55 7.68 1.18
C PRO A 7 5.85 6.19 0.96
N ILE A 8 6.37 5.84 -0.21
CA ILE A 8 6.64 4.44 -0.60
C ILE A 8 7.62 3.79 0.37
N HIS A 9 8.65 4.53 0.79
CA HIS A 9 9.61 4.06 1.80
C HIS A 9 8.90 3.56 3.08
N THR A 10 7.95 4.35 3.60
CA THR A 10 7.17 3.98 4.80
C THR A 10 6.31 2.74 4.56
N GLN A 11 5.77 2.57 3.34
CA GLN A 11 5.02 1.37 2.99
C GLN A 11 5.94 0.14 2.96
N PHE A 12 7.13 0.25 2.38
CA PHE A 12 8.08 -0.86 2.31
C PHE A 12 8.67 -1.21 3.68
N GLU A 13 9.00 -0.21 4.52
CA GLU A 13 9.37 -0.44 5.92
C GLU A 13 8.28 -1.21 6.70
N THR A 14 7.03 -0.88 6.45
CA THR A 14 5.90 -1.58 7.09
C THR A 14 5.82 -3.04 6.63
N MET A 15 6.05 -3.32 5.34
CA MET A 15 6.11 -4.69 4.83
C MET A 15 7.29 -5.47 5.41
N LEU A 16 8.48 -4.88 5.46
CA LEU A 16 9.66 -5.48 6.10
C LEU A 16 9.44 -5.78 7.59
N SER A 17 8.71 -4.89 8.28
CA SER A 17 8.36 -5.12 9.69
C SER A 17 7.36 -6.26 9.87
N ALA A 18 6.45 -6.47 8.92
CA ALA A 18 5.46 -7.54 8.97
C ALA A 18 6.00 -8.89 8.47
N ILE A 19 6.97 -8.88 7.56
CA ILE A 19 7.51 -10.05 6.86
C ILE A 19 9.03 -9.98 6.94
N PRO A 20 9.67 -10.62 7.96
CA PRO A 20 11.12 -10.47 8.21
C PRO A 20 12.02 -10.90 7.06
N ASP A 21 11.62 -11.93 6.30
CA ASP A 21 12.41 -12.48 5.17
C ASP A 21 11.94 -11.94 3.82
N LEU A 22 11.43 -10.71 3.79
CA LEU A 22 10.99 -10.04 2.57
C LEU A 22 12.18 -9.64 1.71
N HIS A 23 12.20 -10.12 0.46
CA HIS A 23 13.20 -9.75 -0.55
C HIS A 23 12.55 -9.19 -1.81
N THR A 24 11.41 -9.76 -2.23
CA THR A 24 10.76 -9.42 -3.50
C THR A 24 9.33 -8.97 -3.31
N ILE A 25 9.05 -7.74 -3.73
CA ILE A 25 7.72 -7.12 -3.72
C ILE A 25 7.13 -7.21 -5.13
N GLY A 26 5.92 -7.74 -5.25
CA GLY A 26 5.16 -7.72 -6.50
C GLY A 26 4.17 -6.55 -6.53
N VAL A 27 4.00 -5.92 -7.67
CA VAL A 27 2.96 -4.92 -7.90
C VAL A 27 2.33 -5.12 -9.28
N LEU A 28 0.99 -5.18 -9.31
CA LEU A 28 0.22 -5.11 -10.55
C LEU A 28 -0.22 -3.66 -10.73
N TYR A 29 -0.11 -3.12 -11.96
CA TYR A 29 -0.45 -1.73 -12.20
C TYR A 29 -0.81 -1.46 -13.66
N ASP A 30 -1.64 -0.46 -13.88
CA ASP A 30 -1.87 0.10 -15.21
C ASP A 30 -0.84 1.22 -15.47
N PRO A 31 0.05 1.07 -16.48
CA PRO A 31 1.01 2.10 -16.83
C PRO A 31 0.36 3.47 -17.16
N GLY A 32 -0.85 3.45 -17.69
CA GLY A 32 -1.60 4.68 -17.95
C GLY A 32 -1.97 5.48 -16.69
N GLU A 33 -2.05 4.81 -15.54
CA GLU A 33 -2.38 5.45 -14.25
C GLU A 33 -1.17 5.61 -13.32
N ASN A 34 -0.32 4.59 -13.22
CA ASN A 34 0.63 4.44 -12.12
C ASN A 34 2.11 4.26 -12.51
N ASP A 35 2.49 4.48 -13.78
CA ASP A 35 3.89 4.29 -14.24
C ASP A 35 4.89 5.09 -13.39
N ARG A 36 4.59 6.35 -13.05
CA ARG A 36 5.46 7.18 -12.22
C ARG A 36 5.60 6.68 -10.79
N ILE A 37 4.53 6.14 -10.21
CA ILE A 37 4.56 5.58 -8.85
C ILE A 37 5.45 4.34 -8.84
N VAL A 38 5.28 3.45 -9.83
CA VAL A 38 6.05 2.21 -9.94
C VAL A 38 7.52 2.49 -10.26
N ALA A 39 7.82 3.47 -11.11
CA ALA A 39 9.20 3.90 -11.35
C ALA A 39 9.87 4.41 -10.06
N THR A 40 9.18 5.26 -9.28
CA THR A 40 9.68 5.72 -7.98
C THR A 40 9.85 4.54 -7.00
N ALA A 41 8.90 3.62 -6.98
CA ALA A 41 8.97 2.44 -6.11
C ALA A 41 10.15 1.53 -6.44
N SER A 42 10.52 1.40 -7.72
CA SER A 42 11.69 0.64 -8.16
C SER A 42 12.99 1.21 -7.57
N HIS A 43 13.15 2.54 -7.57
CA HIS A 43 14.31 3.18 -6.95
C HIS A 43 14.32 2.98 -5.43
N VAL A 44 13.17 3.20 -4.76
CA VAL A 44 13.07 2.99 -3.31
C VAL A 44 13.38 1.54 -2.93
N ALA A 45 12.87 0.56 -3.69
CA ALA A 45 13.17 -0.85 -3.46
C ALA A 45 14.68 -1.12 -3.56
N GLN A 46 15.33 -0.62 -4.61
CA GLN A 46 16.77 -0.74 -4.80
C GLN A 46 17.56 -0.14 -3.64
N ASP A 47 17.20 1.06 -3.19
CA ASP A 47 17.85 1.75 -2.07
C ASP A 47 17.70 0.96 -0.75
N MET A 48 16.62 0.20 -0.61
CA MET A 48 16.33 -0.64 0.56
C MET A 48 16.86 -2.08 0.41
N GLY A 49 17.55 -2.42 -0.68
CA GLY A 49 18.04 -3.78 -0.95
C GLY A 49 16.94 -4.78 -1.32
N LEU A 50 15.78 -4.29 -1.78
CA LEU A 50 14.63 -5.09 -2.20
C LEU A 50 14.53 -5.17 -3.73
N ILE A 51 13.82 -6.18 -4.21
CA ILE A 51 13.48 -6.33 -5.62
C ILE A 51 12.02 -5.96 -5.81
N LEU A 52 11.71 -5.05 -6.76
CA LEU A 52 10.34 -4.80 -7.18
C LEU A 52 10.05 -5.54 -8.49
N ARG A 53 9.07 -6.46 -8.46
CA ARG A 53 8.52 -7.13 -9.65
C ARG A 53 7.27 -6.37 -10.11
N ALA A 54 7.45 -5.50 -11.07
CA ALA A 54 6.38 -4.70 -11.65
C ALA A 54 5.71 -5.46 -12.80
N CYS A 55 4.40 -5.69 -12.68
CA CYS A 55 3.59 -6.43 -13.64
C CYS A 55 2.55 -5.49 -14.26
N PRO A 56 2.83 -4.94 -15.46
CA PRO A 56 1.89 -4.06 -16.13
C PRO A 56 0.67 -4.84 -16.61
N VAL A 57 -0.50 -4.23 -16.49
CA VAL A 57 -1.78 -4.70 -17.06
C VAL A 57 -2.49 -3.54 -17.72
N SER A 58 -3.15 -3.78 -18.84
CA SER A 58 -3.88 -2.77 -19.60
C SER A 58 -5.39 -2.91 -19.45
N SER A 59 -5.83 -3.99 -18.83
CA SER A 59 -7.25 -4.28 -18.62
C SER A 59 -7.46 -5.16 -17.40
N GLU A 60 -8.65 -5.09 -16.81
CA GLU A 60 -9.08 -5.97 -15.72
C GLU A 60 -8.94 -7.46 -16.07
N GLY A 61 -9.20 -7.84 -17.33
CA GLY A 61 -9.11 -9.23 -17.80
C GLY A 61 -7.70 -9.83 -17.75
N GLU A 62 -6.65 -8.99 -17.73
CA GLU A 62 -5.26 -9.44 -17.64
C GLU A 62 -4.80 -9.72 -16.21
N VAL A 63 -5.46 -9.13 -15.20
CA VAL A 63 -5.10 -9.27 -13.78
C VAL A 63 -4.96 -10.73 -13.34
N PRO A 64 -5.88 -11.67 -13.67
CA PRO A 64 -5.72 -13.07 -13.28
C PRO A 64 -4.51 -13.77 -13.90
N GLY A 65 -4.10 -13.38 -15.11
CA GLY A 65 -2.89 -13.88 -15.75
C GLY A 65 -1.65 -13.36 -15.04
N ALA A 66 -1.53 -12.03 -14.96
CA ALA A 66 -0.39 -11.35 -14.38
C ALA A 66 -0.04 -11.81 -12.96
N ILE A 67 -1.04 -11.98 -12.08
CA ILE A 67 -0.78 -12.45 -10.70
C ILE A 67 -0.34 -13.91 -10.66
N ARG A 68 -0.84 -14.78 -11.58
CA ARG A 68 -0.39 -16.17 -11.66
C ARG A 68 1.06 -16.26 -12.13
N ASP A 69 1.47 -15.41 -13.04
CA ASP A 69 2.81 -15.43 -13.61
C ASP A 69 3.85 -15.03 -12.55
N VAL A 70 3.52 -14.03 -11.71
CA VAL A 70 4.46 -13.48 -10.72
C VAL A 70 4.40 -14.17 -9.36
N GLN A 71 3.37 -14.95 -9.05
CA GLN A 71 3.10 -15.48 -7.71
C GLN A 71 4.24 -16.26 -7.04
N ARG A 72 5.12 -16.89 -7.83
CA ARG A 72 6.25 -17.69 -7.33
C ARG A 72 7.54 -16.90 -7.20
N GLU A 73 7.53 -15.66 -7.65
CA GLU A 73 8.69 -14.77 -7.66
C GLU A 73 8.62 -13.69 -6.58
N ILE A 74 7.49 -13.59 -5.87
CA ILE A 74 7.23 -12.53 -4.90
C ILE A 74 6.96 -13.08 -3.50
N ASP A 75 7.44 -12.36 -2.49
CA ASP A 75 7.17 -12.65 -1.08
C ASP A 75 5.93 -11.92 -0.58
N VAL A 76 5.57 -10.81 -1.22
CA VAL A 76 4.40 -9.98 -0.89
C VAL A 76 3.83 -9.33 -2.14
N LEU A 77 2.51 -9.21 -2.20
CA LEU A 77 1.84 -8.35 -3.17
C LEU A 77 1.62 -6.97 -2.55
N TRP A 78 2.08 -5.92 -3.23
CA TRP A 78 1.85 -4.53 -2.86
C TRP A 78 0.70 -3.95 -3.70
N GLY A 79 -0.39 -3.59 -3.04
CA GLY A 79 -1.54 -2.93 -3.67
C GLY A 79 -1.37 -1.42 -3.67
N ILE A 80 -1.53 -0.82 -4.83
CA ILE A 80 -1.63 0.63 -5.04
C ILE A 80 -3.03 0.98 -5.54
N ALA A 81 -3.45 2.22 -5.36
CA ALA A 81 -4.74 2.68 -5.87
C ALA A 81 -4.71 2.71 -7.41
N ASP A 82 -5.35 1.75 -8.04
CA ASP A 82 -5.35 1.52 -9.48
C ASP A 82 -6.75 1.01 -9.89
N ARG A 83 -7.42 1.70 -10.81
CA ARG A 83 -8.81 1.38 -11.17
C ARG A 83 -8.91 0.17 -12.06
N THR A 84 -7.89 -0.09 -12.87
CA THR A 84 -7.82 -1.26 -13.75
C THR A 84 -7.55 -2.52 -12.93
N VAL A 85 -6.60 -2.46 -11.98
CA VAL A 85 -6.21 -3.59 -11.13
C VAL A 85 -7.25 -3.88 -10.04
N PHE A 86 -7.79 -2.83 -9.40
CA PHE A 86 -8.72 -2.98 -8.27
C PHE A 86 -10.16 -2.61 -8.63
N SER A 87 -10.65 -3.07 -9.79
CA SER A 87 -12.09 -3.07 -10.08
C SER A 87 -12.84 -3.94 -9.06
N PRO A 88 -14.16 -3.84 -8.92
CA PRO A 88 -14.93 -4.69 -8.01
C PRO A 88 -14.68 -6.20 -8.21
N GLN A 89 -14.54 -6.65 -9.45
CA GLN A 89 -14.37 -8.06 -9.82
C GLN A 89 -12.93 -8.54 -9.57
N SER A 90 -11.93 -7.82 -10.06
CA SER A 90 -10.52 -8.18 -9.91
C SER A 90 -10.04 -8.07 -8.47
N ARG A 91 -10.55 -7.10 -7.69
CA ARG A 91 -10.26 -6.97 -6.27
C ARG A 91 -10.60 -8.24 -5.50
N ASP A 92 -11.81 -8.78 -5.67
CA ASP A 92 -12.25 -9.98 -4.97
C ASP A 92 -11.43 -11.19 -5.41
N PHE A 93 -11.10 -11.26 -6.70
CA PHE A 93 -10.19 -12.28 -7.23
C PHE A 93 -8.79 -12.21 -6.60
N ILE A 94 -8.17 -11.01 -6.55
CA ILE A 94 -6.85 -10.80 -5.96
C ILE A 94 -6.84 -11.26 -4.50
N ILE A 95 -7.83 -10.84 -3.70
CA ILE A 95 -7.95 -11.22 -2.29
C ILE A 95 -8.05 -12.74 -2.13
N LEU A 96 -8.94 -13.39 -2.88
CA LEU A 96 -9.09 -14.85 -2.81
C LEU A 96 -7.84 -15.58 -3.29
N PHE A 97 -7.19 -15.08 -4.33
CA PHE A 97 -5.98 -15.67 -4.89
C PHE A 97 -4.82 -15.60 -3.90
N THR A 98 -4.56 -14.42 -3.32
CA THR A 98 -3.49 -14.22 -2.34
C THR A 98 -3.72 -15.06 -1.08
N LEU A 99 -4.95 -15.14 -0.58
CA LEU A 99 -5.31 -16.00 0.56
C LEU A 99 -5.11 -17.50 0.28
N ARG A 100 -5.47 -17.98 -0.92
CA ARG A 100 -5.33 -19.39 -1.30
C ARG A 100 -3.88 -19.81 -1.50
N ASN A 101 -3.08 -18.91 -2.08
CA ASN A 101 -1.68 -19.16 -2.38
C ASN A 101 -0.73 -18.72 -1.26
N LYS A 102 -1.27 -18.24 -0.13
CA LYS A 102 -0.50 -17.75 1.03
C LYS A 102 0.49 -16.64 0.67
N ILE A 103 0.12 -15.77 -0.24
CA ILE A 103 0.90 -14.59 -0.60
C ILE A 103 0.44 -13.43 0.30
N PRO A 104 1.28 -12.92 1.21
CA PRO A 104 0.95 -11.74 1.98
C PRO A 104 0.55 -10.59 1.05
N PHE A 105 -0.50 -9.86 1.42
CA PHE A 105 -0.99 -8.74 0.61
C PHE A 105 -1.04 -7.48 1.47
N MET A 106 -0.29 -6.45 1.08
CA MET A 106 -0.43 -5.11 1.63
C MET A 106 -1.43 -4.32 0.79
N GLY A 107 -2.57 -4.00 1.39
CA GLY A 107 -3.60 -3.15 0.79
C GLY A 107 -3.34 -1.67 1.04
N PHE A 108 -4.16 -0.82 0.43
CA PHE A 108 -4.13 0.65 0.59
C PHE A 108 -5.35 1.19 1.36
N SER A 109 -6.13 0.32 1.99
CA SER A 109 -7.32 0.72 2.76
C SER A 109 -7.70 -0.31 3.83
N VAL A 110 -8.41 0.16 4.87
CA VAL A 110 -8.98 -0.69 5.93
C VAL A 110 -9.92 -1.74 5.35
N GLN A 111 -10.69 -1.40 4.30
CA GLN A 111 -11.62 -2.29 3.64
C GLN A 111 -10.92 -3.50 3.01
N LEU A 112 -9.74 -3.30 2.41
CA LEU A 112 -8.93 -4.39 1.88
C LEU A 112 -8.41 -5.29 2.99
N VAL A 113 -7.99 -4.73 4.14
CA VAL A 113 -7.55 -5.52 5.29
C VAL A 113 -8.72 -6.34 5.87
N LYS A 114 -9.88 -5.74 5.99
CA LYS A 114 -11.11 -6.44 6.42
C LYS A 114 -11.48 -7.57 5.45
N ALA A 115 -11.23 -7.39 4.14
CA ALA A 115 -11.56 -8.37 3.11
C ALA A 115 -10.51 -9.49 2.99
N GLY A 116 -9.26 -9.30 3.46
CA GLY A 116 -8.24 -10.36 3.45
C GLY A 116 -6.82 -9.91 3.16
N ALA A 117 -6.54 -8.61 3.05
CA ALA A 117 -5.15 -8.14 3.06
C ALA A 117 -4.54 -8.32 4.46
N LEU A 118 -3.23 -8.52 4.51
CA LEU A 118 -2.49 -8.72 5.76
C LEU A 118 -2.40 -7.42 6.56
N VAL A 119 -2.00 -6.36 5.89
CA VAL A 119 -1.80 -5.03 6.45
C VAL A 119 -2.22 -3.95 5.47
N ALA A 120 -2.50 -2.75 5.96
CA ALA A 120 -2.58 -1.54 5.16
C ALA A 120 -2.16 -0.33 5.98
N LEU A 121 -1.50 0.61 5.32
CA LEU A 121 -1.36 1.98 5.79
C LEU A 121 -2.48 2.82 5.15
N TYR A 122 -3.00 3.76 5.92
CA TYR A 122 -4.00 4.70 5.42
C TYR A 122 -3.88 6.05 6.12
N ALA A 123 -4.18 7.12 5.38
CA ALA A 123 -4.09 8.46 5.92
C ALA A 123 -5.28 8.78 6.82
N ASP A 124 -5.05 9.57 7.87
CA ASP A 124 -6.12 10.13 8.71
C ASP A 124 -6.75 11.33 7.98
N PHE A 125 -7.91 11.12 7.35
CA PHE A 125 -8.59 12.17 6.58
C PHE A 125 -8.97 13.40 7.42
N ALA A 126 -9.29 13.21 8.70
CA ALA A 126 -9.58 14.34 9.59
C ALA A 126 -8.31 15.16 9.85
N ASP A 127 -7.15 14.52 9.98
CA ASP A 127 -5.89 15.21 10.13
C ASP A 127 -5.43 15.88 8.82
N ILE A 128 -5.65 15.25 7.66
CA ILE A 128 -5.43 15.90 6.36
C ILE A 128 -6.26 17.17 6.24
N GLY A 129 -7.52 17.14 6.67
CA GLY A 129 -8.37 18.33 6.71
C GLY A 129 -7.78 19.43 7.58
N ARG A 130 -7.32 19.11 8.79
CA ARG A 130 -6.63 20.06 9.70
C ARG A 130 -5.35 20.60 9.05
N GLN A 131 -4.50 19.71 8.51
CA GLN A 131 -3.25 20.08 7.83
C GLN A 131 -3.50 21.01 6.63
N SER A 132 -4.56 20.77 5.87
CA SER A 132 -4.97 21.64 4.75
C SER A 132 -5.47 23.00 5.26
N GLY A 133 -6.21 23.02 6.37
CA GLY A 133 -6.66 24.24 7.04
C GLY A 133 -5.49 25.08 7.53
N ASP A 134 -4.47 24.45 8.14
CA ASP A 134 -3.24 25.12 8.58
C ASP A 134 -2.53 25.82 7.40
N LEU A 135 -2.47 25.18 6.23
CA LEU A 135 -1.92 25.78 5.01
C LEU A 135 -2.77 26.95 4.50
N ALA A 136 -4.10 26.82 4.52
CA ALA A 136 -5.00 27.88 4.12
C ALA A 136 -4.84 29.14 5.00
N VAL A 137 -4.75 28.96 6.32
CA VAL A 137 -4.49 30.08 7.27
C VAL A 137 -3.17 30.78 6.97
N ARG A 138 -2.10 30.05 6.65
CA ARG A 138 -0.81 30.65 6.26
C ARG A 138 -0.93 31.49 4.99
N ILE A 139 -1.67 31.03 3.99
CA ILE A 139 -1.92 31.78 2.75
C ILE A 139 -2.72 33.04 3.05
N LEU A 140 -3.78 32.94 3.85
CA LEU A 140 -4.61 34.10 4.24
C LEU A 140 -3.80 35.15 5.03
N ASN A 141 -2.78 34.71 5.76
CA ASN A 141 -1.85 35.59 6.51
C ASN A 141 -0.69 36.11 5.64
N GLY A 142 -0.76 35.94 4.31
CA GLY A 142 0.16 36.55 3.34
C GLY A 142 1.31 35.65 2.87
N THR A 143 1.35 34.37 3.26
CA THR A 143 2.35 33.44 2.69
C THR A 143 2.01 33.16 1.23
N ASN A 144 2.97 33.33 0.33
CA ASN A 144 2.77 33.01 -1.09
C ASN A 144 2.53 31.50 -1.29
N PRO A 145 1.42 31.10 -1.93
CA PRO A 145 1.13 29.67 -2.18
C PRO A 145 2.23 28.92 -2.91
N THR A 146 3.01 29.58 -3.76
CA THR A 146 4.12 28.98 -4.52
C THR A 146 5.33 28.61 -3.64
N GLU A 147 5.43 29.20 -2.45
CA GLU A 147 6.49 28.90 -1.46
C GLU A 147 6.11 27.73 -0.55
N LEU A 148 4.83 27.31 -0.59
CA LEU A 148 4.36 26.20 0.23
C LEU A 148 4.59 24.87 -0.49
N PRO A 149 5.31 23.92 0.13
CA PRO A 149 5.52 22.61 -0.49
C PRO A 149 4.22 21.81 -0.58
N ILE A 150 4.19 20.86 -1.49
CA ILE A 150 3.22 19.76 -1.44
C ILE A 150 3.66 18.84 -0.29
N MET A 151 2.74 18.59 0.64
CA MET A 151 3.03 17.84 1.87
C MET A 151 2.37 16.46 1.82
N SER A 152 3.05 15.46 2.37
CA SER A 152 2.45 14.14 2.65
C SER A 152 1.59 14.20 3.93
N PRO A 153 0.70 13.22 4.13
CA PRO A 153 -0.04 13.09 5.38
C PRO A 153 0.91 13.00 6.58
N ARG A 154 0.73 13.83 7.58
CA ARG A 154 1.53 13.80 8.82
C ARG A 154 1.08 12.70 9.78
N LYS A 155 -0.17 12.24 9.65
CA LYS A 155 -0.71 11.13 10.44
C LYS A 155 -1.10 9.98 9.53
N ILE A 156 -0.38 8.87 9.69
CA ILE A 156 -0.56 7.63 8.95
C ILE A 156 -0.97 6.57 9.97
N ASN A 157 -2.09 5.93 9.71
CA ASN A 157 -2.66 4.88 10.53
C ASN A 157 -2.32 3.51 9.94
N LEU A 158 -2.28 2.49 10.80
CA LEU A 158 -2.00 1.10 10.45
C LEU A 158 -3.19 0.21 10.75
N ALA A 159 -3.60 -0.62 9.80
CA ALA A 159 -4.52 -1.73 10.01
C ALA A 159 -3.81 -3.06 9.80
N VAL A 160 -4.11 -4.03 10.67
CA VAL A 160 -3.50 -5.38 10.66
C VAL A 160 -4.60 -6.44 10.74
N ASN A 161 -4.45 -7.56 10.03
CA ASN A 161 -5.37 -8.69 10.09
C ASN A 161 -4.65 -9.94 10.61
N LEU A 162 -4.84 -10.24 11.90
CA LEU A 162 -4.19 -11.38 12.57
C LEU A 162 -4.79 -12.73 12.11
N ARG A 163 -6.07 -12.78 11.69
CA ARG A 163 -6.64 -14.01 11.09
C ARG A 163 -5.96 -14.39 9.79
N VAL A 164 -5.64 -13.39 8.98
CA VAL A 164 -4.90 -13.59 7.73
C VAL A 164 -3.47 -14.00 8.04
N ALA A 165 -2.81 -13.33 8.98
CA ALA A 165 -1.46 -13.67 9.44
C ALA A 165 -1.38 -15.14 9.89
N GLU A 166 -2.26 -15.57 10.78
CA GLU A 166 -2.35 -16.95 11.26
C GLU A 166 -2.55 -17.96 10.11
N ARG A 167 -3.52 -17.67 9.22
CA ARG A 167 -3.82 -18.52 8.06
C ARG A 167 -2.63 -18.68 7.10
N MET A 168 -1.82 -17.62 6.95
CA MET A 168 -0.64 -17.63 6.09
C MET A 168 0.61 -18.19 6.78
N GLY A 169 0.59 -18.31 8.10
CA GLY A 169 1.77 -18.69 8.91
C GLY A 169 2.76 -17.52 9.09
N VAL A 170 2.27 -16.28 8.95
CA VAL A 170 3.06 -15.06 9.17
C VAL A 170 2.92 -14.63 10.62
N SER A 171 4.04 -14.45 11.30
CA SER A 171 4.07 -13.95 12.68
C SER A 171 4.25 -12.44 12.69
N ILE A 172 3.18 -11.70 12.93
CA ILE A 172 3.23 -10.24 13.06
C ILE A 172 3.89 -9.89 14.41
N PRO A 173 4.94 -9.05 14.44
CA PRO A 173 5.58 -8.66 15.68
C PRO A 173 4.63 -7.95 16.64
N PRO A 174 4.69 -8.23 17.97
CA PRO A 174 3.82 -7.61 18.97
C PRO A 174 3.85 -6.08 18.89
N GLN A 175 5.01 -5.47 18.69
CA GLN A 175 5.16 -4.02 18.57
C GLN A 175 4.36 -3.43 17.40
N MET A 176 4.21 -4.18 16.32
CA MET A 176 3.40 -3.77 15.17
C MET A 176 1.90 -3.85 15.50
N VAL A 177 1.48 -4.87 16.24
CA VAL A 177 0.10 -5.03 16.71
C VAL A 177 -0.26 -3.92 17.70
N ASP A 178 0.64 -3.58 18.62
CA ASP A 178 0.44 -2.52 19.62
C ASP A 178 0.34 -1.12 18.98
N ARG A 179 1.02 -0.91 17.85
CA ARG A 179 0.97 0.36 17.09
C ARG A 179 -0.21 0.44 16.12
N ALA A 180 -0.90 -0.68 15.87
CA ALA A 180 -1.99 -0.70 14.91
C ALA A 180 -3.23 0.03 15.44
N ASP A 181 -3.77 0.93 14.63
CA ASP A 181 -5.02 1.65 14.94
C ASP A 181 -6.24 0.73 14.80
N ILE A 182 -6.15 -0.28 13.93
CA ILE A 182 -7.20 -1.28 13.72
C ILE A 182 -6.57 -2.67 13.65
N VAL A 183 -7.07 -3.60 14.47
CA VAL A 183 -6.66 -5.01 14.48
C VAL A 183 -7.88 -5.90 14.27
N PHE A 184 -7.87 -6.67 13.17
CA PHE A 184 -8.86 -7.72 12.89
C PHE A 184 -8.37 -9.04 13.50
N ARG A 185 -9.16 -9.57 14.47
CA ARG A 185 -8.91 -10.84 15.17
C ARG A 185 -9.99 -11.86 14.84
#